data_9ac8dc8c3f9cfbe7a7dd467ebf76ba3f
#
_entry.id   9ac8dc8c3f9cfbe7a7dd467ebf76ba3f
#
_cell.length_a   1.000
_cell.length_b   1.000
_cell.length_c   1.000
_cell.angle_alpha   90.00
_cell.angle_beta   90.00
_cell.angle_gamma   90.00
#
_symmetry.space_group_name_H-M   'P 1'
#
loop_
_entity.id
_entity.type
_entity.pdbx_description
1 polymer ?
#
loop_
_entity_poly.entity_id
_entity_poly.type
_entity_poly.pdbx_seq_one_letter_code
_entity_poly.pdbx_strand_id
1 'polypeptide(L)'
;VFVPTPGGKWAEVAGELIDGTDVILIRLGLPVPHAVARNLIAKARDRSAVLVILTATSGQWPIGGDVELSIPHAAWVGANAGHGHLAGRRAAVSVIGRRGANQEHTATLWLPSASGDVTVAAAR
;
A
#
# COMPACT_ATOMS: atom_id res chain seq x y z
N VAL A 1 -4.63 15.57 -7.03
CA VAL A 1 -6.03 15.30 -7.42
C VAL A 1 -6.56 14.15 -6.58
N PHE A 2 -7.76 14.29 -6.06
CA PHE A 2 -8.45 13.27 -5.30
C PHE A 2 -9.80 12.94 -5.95
N VAL A 3 -10.02 11.66 -6.29
CA VAL A 3 -11.26 11.18 -6.92
C VAL A 3 -11.92 10.17 -5.97
N PRO A 4 -12.89 10.59 -5.15
CA PRO A 4 -13.43 9.75 -4.06
C PRO A 4 -14.32 8.60 -4.57
N THR A 5 -15.05 8.79 -5.66
CA THR A 5 -16.02 7.82 -6.17
C THR A 5 -16.02 7.74 -7.70
N PRO A 6 -14.97 7.16 -8.31
CA PRO A 6 -14.89 7.06 -9.77
C PRO A 6 -15.90 6.08 -10.37
N GLY A 7 -16.52 5.22 -9.53
CA GLY A 7 -17.52 4.25 -9.98
C GLY A 7 -16.95 3.18 -10.91
N GLY A 8 -17.78 2.67 -11.83
CA GLY A 8 -17.39 1.63 -12.78
C GLY A 8 -16.34 2.06 -13.81
N LYS A 9 -16.11 3.35 -13.95
CA LYS A 9 -15.09 3.93 -14.86
C LYS A 9 -13.74 4.19 -14.20
N TRP A 10 -13.52 3.68 -13.03
CA TRP A 10 -12.30 3.95 -12.26
C TRP A 10 -11.00 3.65 -13.04
N ALA A 11 -10.99 2.59 -13.85
CA ALA A 11 -9.81 2.21 -14.63
C ALA A 11 -9.52 3.21 -15.77
N GLU A 12 -10.56 3.77 -16.41
CA GLU A 12 -10.41 4.85 -17.39
C GLU A 12 -9.87 6.11 -16.72
N VAL A 13 -10.43 6.48 -15.58
CA VAL A 13 -9.97 7.63 -14.78
C VAL A 13 -8.51 7.45 -14.36
N ALA A 14 -8.15 6.28 -13.85
CA ALA A 14 -6.76 5.96 -13.50
C ALA A 14 -5.84 6.08 -14.72
N GLY A 15 -6.26 5.58 -15.87
CA GLY A 15 -5.53 5.68 -17.12
C GLY A 15 -5.28 7.13 -17.56
N GLU A 16 -6.26 8.01 -17.45
CA GLU A 16 -6.10 9.43 -17.74
C GLU A 16 -5.16 10.13 -16.74
N LEU A 17 -5.26 9.79 -15.47
CA LEU A 17 -4.37 10.35 -14.43
C LEU A 17 -2.91 9.95 -14.64
N ILE A 18 -2.63 8.74 -15.12
CA ILE A 18 -1.27 8.28 -15.45
C ILE A 18 -0.58 9.21 -16.47
N ASP A 19 -1.31 9.81 -17.37
CA ASP A 19 -0.74 10.71 -18.38
C ASP A 19 -0.24 12.04 -17.81
N GLY A 20 -0.74 12.45 -16.64
CA GLY A 20 -0.45 13.75 -16.05
C GLY A 20 0.14 13.73 -14.64
N THR A 21 0.42 12.55 -14.06
CA THR A 21 0.93 12.44 -12.69
C THR A 21 2.06 11.42 -12.58
N ASP A 22 3.00 11.67 -11.69
CA ASP A 22 4.15 10.78 -11.46
C ASP A 22 3.81 9.61 -10.54
N VAL A 23 2.87 9.80 -9.62
CA VAL A 23 2.46 8.78 -8.63
C VAL A 23 0.95 8.73 -8.54
N ILE A 24 0.40 7.53 -8.65
CA ILE A 24 -1.03 7.28 -8.53
C ILE A 24 -1.27 6.24 -7.47
N LEU A 25 -2.11 6.58 -6.50
CA LEU A 25 -2.55 5.69 -5.45
C LEU A 25 -3.99 5.24 -5.73
N ILE A 26 -4.20 3.93 -5.85
CA ILE A 26 -5.52 3.34 -6.07
C ILE A 26 -5.86 2.43 -4.91
N ARG A 27 -6.97 2.74 -4.23
CA ARG A 27 -7.56 1.85 -3.24
C ARG A 27 -8.62 0.98 -3.91
N LEU A 28 -8.42 -0.33 -3.89
CA LEU A 28 -9.36 -1.28 -4.48
C LEU A 28 -10.48 -1.65 -3.49
N GLY A 29 -11.71 -1.67 -4.00
CA GLY A 29 -12.87 -2.21 -3.29
C GLY A 29 -13.27 -3.61 -3.76
N LEU A 30 -12.95 -3.94 -5.00
CA LEU A 30 -13.30 -5.21 -5.66
C LEU A 30 -12.10 -5.78 -6.41
N PRO A 31 -12.09 -7.09 -6.68
CA PRO A 31 -11.07 -7.70 -7.54
C PRO A 31 -11.03 -7.07 -8.92
N VAL A 32 -9.84 -6.93 -9.48
CA VAL A 32 -9.59 -6.31 -10.79
C VAL A 32 -9.35 -7.40 -11.82
N PRO A 33 -9.97 -7.32 -13.01
CA PRO A 33 -9.67 -8.23 -14.12
C PRO A 33 -8.20 -8.13 -14.53
N HIS A 34 -7.60 -9.28 -14.88
CA HIS A 34 -6.18 -9.36 -15.26
C HIS A 34 -5.81 -8.42 -16.42
N ALA A 35 -6.69 -8.30 -17.42
CA ALA A 35 -6.47 -7.42 -18.58
C ALA A 35 -6.40 -5.94 -18.17
N VAL A 36 -7.27 -5.50 -17.26
CA VAL A 36 -7.30 -4.12 -16.76
C VAL A 36 -6.00 -3.81 -15.98
N ALA A 37 -5.60 -4.70 -15.09
CA ALA A 37 -4.36 -4.54 -14.34
C ALA A 37 -3.14 -4.45 -15.27
N ARG A 38 -3.05 -5.33 -16.27
CA ARG A 38 -1.97 -5.35 -17.25
C ARG A 38 -1.89 -4.06 -18.04
N ASN A 39 -3.03 -3.54 -18.50
CA ASN A 39 -3.08 -2.29 -19.24
C ASN A 39 -2.62 -1.09 -18.41
N LEU A 40 -3.05 -0.99 -17.17
CA LEU A 40 -2.63 0.08 -16.25
C LEU A 40 -1.12 0.01 -15.95
N ILE A 41 -0.58 -1.19 -15.73
CA ILE A 41 0.86 -1.39 -15.51
C ILE A 41 1.66 -0.99 -16.76
N ALA A 42 1.23 -1.41 -17.95
CA ALA A 42 1.90 -1.07 -19.20
C ALA A 42 1.93 0.45 -19.40
N LYS A 43 0.78 1.10 -19.21
CA LYS A 43 0.68 2.56 -19.33
C LYS A 43 1.55 3.29 -18.30
N ALA A 44 1.56 2.85 -17.05
CA ALA A 44 2.41 3.43 -16.01
C ALA A 44 3.91 3.29 -16.35
N ARG A 45 4.33 2.15 -16.90
CA ARG A 45 5.71 1.96 -17.36
C ARG A 45 6.08 2.86 -18.51
N ASP A 46 5.20 2.99 -19.52
CA ASP A 46 5.43 3.85 -20.68
C ASP A 46 5.56 5.33 -20.29
N ARG A 47 4.88 5.74 -19.24
CA ARG A 47 4.92 7.11 -18.70
C ARG A 47 5.93 7.30 -17.57
N SER A 48 6.65 6.25 -17.17
CA SER A 48 7.54 6.26 -15.99
C SER A 48 6.84 6.69 -14.70
N ALA A 49 5.54 6.41 -14.60
CA ALA A 49 4.73 6.68 -13.42
C ALA A 49 4.78 5.53 -12.42
N VAL A 50 4.63 5.85 -11.14
CA VAL A 50 4.52 4.87 -10.06
C VAL A 50 3.06 4.59 -9.77
N LEU A 51 2.69 3.32 -9.84
CA LEU A 51 1.35 2.85 -9.52
C LEU A 51 1.38 2.14 -8.17
N VAL A 52 0.70 2.73 -7.19
CA VAL A 52 0.57 2.18 -5.83
C VAL A 52 -0.83 1.63 -5.66
N ILE A 53 -0.94 0.33 -5.42
CA ILE A 53 -2.22 -0.35 -5.24
C ILE A 53 -2.40 -0.72 -3.77
N LEU A 54 -3.48 -0.23 -3.16
CA LEU A 54 -3.92 -0.61 -1.83
C LEU A 54 -5.00 -1.68 -1.92
N THR A 55 -4.73 -2.83 -1.33
CA THR A 55 -5.67 -3.95 -1.26
C THR A 55 -6.03 -4.27 0.18
N ALA A 56 -7.27 -4.61 0.45
CA ALA A 56 -7.71 -5.07 1.77
C ALA A 56 -7.47 -6.58 1.95
N THR A 57 -7.55 -7.34 0.85
CA THR A 57 -7.37 -8.79 0.83
C THR A 57 -6.45 -9.19 -0.31
N SER A 58 -5.75 -10.31 -0.14
CA SER A 58 -4.94 -10.89 -1.20
C SER A 58 -5.80 -11.24 -2.42
N GLY A 59 -5.23 -11.12 -3.61
CA GLY A 59 -5.90 -11.48 -4.86
C GLY A 59 -6.80 -10.40 -5.47
N GLN A 60 -7.02 -9.26 -4.82
CA GLN A 60 -7.75 -8.14 -5.44
C GLN A 60 -7.00 -7.57 -6.66
N TRP A 61 -5.69 -7.54 -6.59
CA TRP A 61 -4.82 -7.18 -7.71
C TRP A 61 -4.16 -8.45 -8.26
N PRO A 62 -4.39 -8.82 -9.53
CA PRO A 62 -4.04 -10.15 -10.05
C PRO A 62 -2.58 -10.30 -10.49
N ILE A 63 -1.80 -9.23 -10.47
CA ILE A 63 -0.41 -9.22 -10.93
C ILE A 63 0.48 -8.80 -9.77
N GLY A 64 1.58 -9.54 -9.53
CA GLY A 64 2.57 -9.17 -8.54
C GLY A 64 3.23 -7.82 -8.84
N GLY A 65 3.44 -7.01 -7.80
CA GLY A 65 4.15 -5.74 -7.90
C GLY A 65 5.68 -5.91 -8.00
N ASP A 66 6.38 -4.85 -8.35
CA ASP A 66 7.85 -4.81 -8.25
C ASP A 66 8.29 -4.80 -6.78
N VAL A 67 7.45 -4.21 -5.91
CA VAL A 67 7.58 -4.24 -4.46
C VAL A 67 6.21 -4.49 -3.85
N GLU A 68 6.13 -5.42 -2.92
CA GLU A 68 4.93 -5.69 -2.14
C GLU A 68 5.20 -5.42 -0.66
N LEU A 69 4.32 -4.62 -0.06
CA LEU A 69 4.34 -4.30 1.36
C LEU A 69 3.12 -4.93 2.03
N SER A 70 3.31 -5.59 3.15
CA SER A 70 2.22 -6.09 3.97
C SER A 70 2.42 -5.76 5.45
N ILE A 71 1.31 -5.62 6.18
CA ILE A 71 1.31 -5.39 7.62
C ILE A 71 0.48 -6.51 8.27
N PRO A 72 1.09 -7.69 8.48
CA PRO A 72 0.37 -8.83 9.03
C PRO A 72 -0.14 -8.60 10.45
N HIS A 73 0.61 -7.83 11.24
CA HIS A 73 0.27 -7.54 12.63
C HIS A 73 0.52 -6.08 12.97
N ALA A 74 -0.44 -5.47 13.65
CA ALA A 74 -0.29 -4.15 14.23
C ALA A 74 -1.07 -4.05 15.54
N ALA A 75 -0.51 -3.36 16.52
CA ALA A 75 -1.15 -3.14 17.81
C ALA A 75 -0.91 -1.71 18.30
N TRP A 76 -1.96 -1.11 18.85
CA TRP A 76 -1.87 0.16 19.54
C TRP A 76 -1.28 -0.04 20.93
N VAL A 77 -0.44 0.89 21.35
CA VAL A 77 0.20 0.91 22.67
C VAL A 77 -0.25 2.16 23.42
N GLY A 78 -0.43 2.04 24.73
CA GLY A 78 -0.76 3.16 25.60
C GLY A 78 -2.15 3.12 26.24
N ALA A 79 -3.07 2.32 25.71
CA ALA A 79 -4.38 2.08 26.33
C ALA A 79 -4.38 0.71 27.00
N ASN A 80 -4.40 0.68 28.33
CA ASN A 80 -4.51 -0.54 29.12
C ASN A 80 -5.85 -0.55 29.89
N ALA A 81 -6.57 -1.68 29.85
CA ALA A 81 -7.80 -1.90 30.61
C ALA A 81 -8.86 -0.76 30.49
N GLY A 82 -8.96 -0.13 29.34
CA GLY A 82 -9.92 0.94 29.10
C GLY A 82 -9.51 2.33 29.58
N HIS A 83 -8.28 2.49 30.07
CA HIS A 83 -7.74 3.77 30.54
C HIS A 83 -6.41 4.06 29.85
N GLY A 84 -6.11 5.35 29.60
CA GLY A 84 -4.88 5.83 29.00
C GLY A 84 -5.06 6.46 27.64
N HIS A 85 -3.96 6.99 27.09
CA HIS A 85 -3.91 7.58 25.75
C HIS A 85 -3.18 6.64 24.80
N LEU A 86 -3.65 6.57 23.55
CA LEU A 86 -2.92 5.87 22.51
C LEU A 86 -1.59 6.60 22.25
N ALA A 87 -0.49 5.95 22.61
CA ALA A 87 0.85 6.54 22.48
C ALA A 87 1.47 6.29 21.09
N GLY A 88 1.10 5.21 20.45
CA GLY A 88 1.61 4.86 19.13
C GLY A 88 1.10 3.50 18.67
N ARG A 89 1.39 3.14 17.44
CA ARG A 89 1.01 1.85 16.86
C ARG A 89 2.26 1.11 16.40
N ARG A 90 2.54 -0.04 17.00
CA ARG A 90 3.60 -0.94 16.53
C ARG A 90 3.05 -1.83 15.43
N ALA A 91 3.77 -1.91 14.32
CA ALA A 91 3.39 -2.71 13.17
C ALA A 91 4.57 -3.57 12.70
N ALA A 92 4.33 -4.85 12.47
CA ALA A 92 5.25 -5.69 11.73
C ALA A 92 5.02 -5.44 10.24
N VAL A 93 6.05 -5.00 9.54
CA VAL A 93 6.00 -4.73 8.10
C VAL A 93 6.86 -5.74 7.38
N SER A 94 6.29 -6.39 6.40
CA SER A 94 6.99 -7.30 5.48
C SER A 94 7.10 -6.67 4.12
N VAL A 95 8.27 -6.79 3.51
CA VAL A 95 8.58 -6.27 2.16
C VAL A 95 9.13 -7.42 1.31
N ILE A 96 8.55 -7.60 0.14
CA ILE A 96 9.04 -8.52 -0.88
C ILE A 96 9.29 -7.72 -2.16
N GLY A 97 10.51 -7.81 -2.70
CA GLY A 97 10.89 -7.14 -3.94
C GLY A 97 11.25 -8.12 -5.04
N ARG A 98 10.91 -7.80 -6.30
CA ARG A 98 11.26 -8.62 -7.47
C ARG A 98 12.72 -8.55 -7.89
N ARG A 99 13.38 -7.42 -7.62
CA ARG A 99 14.75 -7.17 -8.04
C ARG A 99 15.72 -7.45 -6.90
N GLY A 100 16.36 -8.61 -6.95
CA GLY A 100 17.51 -8.93 -6.10
C GLY A 100 17.21 -9.86 -4.93
N ALA A 101 16.68 -11.01 -5.20
CA ALA A 101 16.25 -12.09 -4.33
C ALA A 101 14.79 -11.95 -3.84
N ASN A 102 14.01 -12.97 -4.10
CA ASN A 102 12.68 -13.23 -3.52
C ASN A 102 12.73 -13.37 -1.98
N GLN A 103 13.62 -12.64 -1.32
CA GLN A 103 13.78 -12.72 0.12
C GLN A 103 12.87 -11.70 0.78
N GLU A 104 12.01 -12.20 1.62
CA GLU A 104 11.16 -11.38 2.47
C GLU A 104 12.02 -10.69 3.53
N HIS A 105 11.90 -9.38 3.63
CA HIS A 105 12.49 -8.58 4.69
C HIS A 105 11.39 -8.11 5.63
N THR A 106 11.60 -8.30 6.92
CA THR A 106 10.65 -7.86 7.95
C THR A 106 11.28 -6.83 8.86
N ALA A 107 10.48 -5.84 9.25
CA ALA A 107 10.88 -4.84 10.23
C ALA A 107 9.69 -4.51 11.14
N THR A 108 9.97 -4.17 12.38
CA THR A 108 8.96 -3.61 13.27
C THR A 108 9.08 -2.10 13.26
N LEU A 109 7.99 -1.43 12.93
CA LEU A 109 7.91 0.02 12.85
C LEU A 109 6.90 0.57 13.84
N TRP A 110 7.08 1.82 14.23
CA TRP A 110 6.04 2.67 14.78
C TRP A 110 5.29 3.34 13.62
N LEU A 111 3.97 3.09 13.51
CA LEU A 111 3.07 3.58 12.45
C LEU A 111 1.72 4.07 13.03
N PRO A 112 1.60 5.25 13.63
CA PRO A 112 2.67 6.20 13.95
C PRO A 112 3.37 5.93 15.28
N SER A 113 4.46 6.66 15.54
CA SER A 113 5.07 6.80 16.85
C SER A 113 4.27 7.78 17.74
N ALA A 114 4.70 7.99 18.97
CA ALA A 114 4.09 8.97 19.86
C ALA A 114 4.17 10.42 19.32
N SER A 115 5.18 10.74 18.51
CA SER A 115 5.33 12.04 17.84
C SER A 115 4.57 12.15 16.51
N GLY A 116 3.91 11.08 16.07
CA GLY A 116 3.20 11.02 14.79
C GLY A 116 4.03 10.55 13.61
N ASP A 117 5.32 10.30 13.82
CA ASP A 117 6.25 9.91 12.76
C ASP A 117 6.26 8.39 12.50
N VAL A 118 6.83 8.02 11.36
CA VAL A 118 7.19 6.63 11.05
C VAL A 118 8.64 6.40 11.45
N THR A 119 8.87 5.50 12.40
CA THR A 119 10.21 5.19 12.91
C THR A 119 10.40 3.70 13.12
N VAL A 120 11.64 3.23 13.05
CA VAL A 120 11.95 1.84 13.37
C VAL A 120 11.74 1.61 14.87
N ALA A 121 10.96 0.59 15.22
CA ALA A 121 10.85 0.18 16.60
C ALA A 121 12.12 -0.59 16.97
N ALA A 122 12.80 -0.15 18.04
CA ALA A 122 13.96 -0.88 18.52
C ALA A 122 13.58 -2.34 18.84
N ALA A 123 14.44 -3.26 18.45
CA ALA A 123 14.31 -4.66 18.87
C ALA A 123 14.42 -4.76 20.39
N ARG A 124 13.47 -5.46 20.98
CA ARG A 124 13.55 -5.79 22.41
C ARG A 124 14.20 -7.15 22.59
#